data_03b9ab7c40b9fe87717307acd118d5f8
#
_entry.id   03b9ab7c40b9fe87717307acd118d5f8
#
_cell.length_a   1.000
_cell.length_b   1.000
_cell.length_c   1.000
_cell.angle_alpha   90.00
_cell.angle_beta   90.00
_cell.angle_gamma   90.00
#
_symmetry.space_group_name_H-M   'P 1'
#
loop_
_entity.id
_entity.type
_entity.pdbx_description
1 polymer ?
#
loop_
_entity_poly.entity_id
_entity_poly.type
_entity_poly.pdbx_seq_one_letter_code
_entity_poly.pdbx_strand_id
1 'polypeptide(L)'
;ERGKFKLIALDNSYYTGIVDMGSRGNAYVVCEELDDDIFIPRNNVNKAFHGDEVEVYVYRRRINNKLEGEIVNVIERATTEFVGVLQLHKNYGFVTSQNPKMYADIFIPKNKINNAEDGDKVLVQIQDWPEKADSPFGKVIKVLGKPGEHNTEIHAILAEYGLPYEFPKEVEAYANNLDTSITQDE
;
A
#
# COMPACT_ATOMS: atom_id res chain seq x y z
N GLU A 1 53.33 -2.52 17.58
CA GLU A 1 52.72 -3.45 16.60
C GLU A 1 51.58 -2.73 15.93
N ARG A 2 51.70 -2.39 14.63
CA ARG A 2 50.65 -1.76 13.84
C ARG A 2 49.53 -2.78 13.61
N GLY A 3 48.32 -2.47 14.06
CA GLY A 3 47.14 -3.29 13.89
C GLY A 3 46.93 -3.69 12.43
N LYS A 4 46.84 -4.97 12.18
CA LYS A 4 46.44 -5.52 10.89
C LYS A 4 44.93 -5.36 10.79
N PHE A 5 44.47 -4.47 9.93
CA PHE A 5 43.07 -4.42 9.51
C PHE A 5 42.80 -5.69 8.69
N LYS A 6 42.00 -6.59 9.21
CA LYS A 6 41.45 -7.68 8.44
C LYS A 6 40.22 -7.11 7.71
N LEU A 7 40.28 -7.05 6.38
CA LEU A 7 39.09 -6.84 5.57
C LEU A 7 38.17 -8.02 5.92
N ILE A 8 37.15 -7.79 6.71
CA ILE A 8 36.03 -8.72 6.79
C ILE A 8 35.39 -8.53 5.44
N ALA A 9 35.54 -9.49 4.53
CA ALA A 9 34.65 -9.61 3.40
C ALA A 9 33.25 -9.67 4.00
N LEU A 10 32.53 -8.56 3.95
CA LEU A 10 31.08 -8.58 4.08
C LEU A 10 30.66 -9.48 2.91
N ASP A 11 30.19 -10.66 3.19
CA ASP A 11 29.35 -11.37 2.26
C ASP A 11 28.26 -10.35 1.92
N ASN A 12 28.39 -9.72 0.76
CA ASN A 12 27.42 -8.78 0.24
C ASN A 12 26.17 -9.60 -0.10
N SER A 13 25.35 -9.81 0.89
CA SER A 13 24.22 -10.68 0.76
C SER A 13 23.03 -9.81 0.39
N TYR A 14 22.66 -9.87 -0.88
CA TYR A 14 21.38 -9.42 -1.38
C TYR A 14 20.41 -10.56 -1.24
N TYR A 15 19.23 -10.27 -0.72
CA TYR A 15 18.15 -11.22 -0.54
C TYR A 15 16.89 -10.68 -1.18
N THR A 16 16.05 -11.57 -1.68
CA THR A 16 14.70 -11.24 -2.14
C THR A 16 13.70 -11.72 -1.09
N GLY A 17 12.68 -10.92 -0.83
CA GLY A 17 11.65 -11.29 0.13
C GLY A 17 10.46 -10.36 0.12
N ILE A 18 9.48 -10.67 0.96
CA ILE A 18 8.21 -9.95 1.06
C ILE A 18 8.23 -9.00 2.27
N VAL A 19 7.78 -7.78 2.04
CA VAL A 19 7.72 -6.72 3.06
C VAL A 19 6.55 -6.93 4.02
N ASP A 20 6.84 -7.06 5.30
CA ASP A 20 5.85 -6.91 6.37
C ASP A 20 6.05 -5.55 7.06
N MET A 21 5.18 -4.60 6.72
CA MET A 21 5.23 -3.23 7.22
C MET A 21 4.71 -3.16 8.66
N GLY A 22 5.49 -2.57 9.54
CA GLY A 22 5.06 -2.23 10.89
C GLY A 22 4.31 -0.89 10.94
N SER A 23 3.44 -0.72 11.94
CA SER A 23 2.62 0.49 12.13
C SER A 23 3.41 1.78 12.36
N ARG A 24 4.71 1.69 12.66
CA ARG A 24 5.61 2.84 12.86
C ARG A 24 6.42 3.20 11.62
N GLY A 25 6.15 2.54 10.48
CA GLY A 25 6.85 2.74 9.22
C GLY A 25 8.22 2.05 9.12
N ASN A 26 8.62 1.25 10.11
CA ASN A 26 9.66 0.25 9.95
C ASN A 26 9.08 -1.01 9.32
N ALA A 27 9.92 -1.86 8.75
CA ALA A 27 9.48 -3.11 8.14
C ALA A 27 10.33 -4.29 8.57
N TYR A 28 9.80 -5.47 8.32
CA TYR A 28 10.55 -6.71 8.27
C TYR A 28 10.44 -7.27 6.86
N VAL A 29 11.51 -7.85 6.35
CA VAL A 29 11.47 -8.58 5.07
C VAL A 29 11.64 -10.05 5.37
N VAL A 30 10.61 -10.80 4.98
CA VAL A 30 10.55 -12.25 5.12
C VAL A 30 11.18 -12.87 3.89
N CYS A 31 12.30 -13.58 4.08
CA CYS A 31 13.05 -14.23 3.01
C CYS A 31 13.02 -15.74 3.21
N GLU A 32 12.68 -16.51 2.19
CA GLU A 32 12.64 -17.98 2.25
C GLU A 32 14.02 -18.61 2.52
N GLU A 33 15.09 -17.90 2.15
CA GLU A 33 16.47 -18.37 2.30
C GLU A 33 17.05 -18.18 3.72
N LEU A 34 16.32 -17.50 4.61
CA LEU A 34 16.79 -17.11 5.93
C LEU A 34 15.86 -17.64 7.02
N ASP A 35 16.44 -18.05 8.14
CA ASP A 35 15.67 -18.46 9.33
C ASP A 35 15.07 -17.27 10.09
N ASP A 36 15.67 -16.09 9.96
CA ASP A 36 15.26 -14.86 10.64
C ASP A 36 14.90 -13.76 9.63
N ASP A 37 13.84 -13.00 9.92
CA ASP A 37 13.44 -11.84 9.13
C ASP A 37 14.48 -10.71 9.20
N ILE A 38 14.63 -9.98 8.11
CA ILE A 38 15.52 -8.82 8.01
C ILE A 38 14.78 -7.59 8.51
N PHE A 39 15.25 -6.96 9.57
CA PHE A 39 14.71 -5.69 10.04
C PHE A 39 15.15 -4.53 9.14
N ILE A 40 14.17 -3.71 8.73
CA ILE A 40 14.38 -2.54 7.90
C ILE A 40 13.96 -1.30 8.69
N PRO A 41 14.89 -0.42 9.07
CA PRO A 41 14.56 0.87 9.69
C PRO A 41 13.71 1.72 8.74
N ARG A 42 12.84 2.58 9.28
CA ARG A 42 11.94 3.44 8.51
C ARG A 42 12.62 4.20 7.35
N ASN A 43 13.81 4.73 7.59
CA ASN A 43 14.54 5.51 6.60
C ASN A 43 15.12 4.66 5.45
N ASN A 44 15.11 3.33 5.60
CA ASN A 44 15.68 2.37 4.67
C ASN A 44 14.61 1.53 3.95
N VAL A 45 13.33 1.87 4.14
CA VAL A 45 12.19 1.18 3.50
C VAL A 45 12.10 1.48 1.99
N ASN A 46 12.72 2.58 1.55
CA ASN A 46 12.87 2.96 0.14
C ASN A 46 11.59 2.84 -0.69
N LYS A 47 10.49 3.43 -0.18
CA LYS A 47 9.18 3.49 -0.87
C LYS A 47 8.47 2.15 -1.08
N ALA A 48 8.91 1.09 -0.40
CA ALA A 48 8.19 -0.17 -0.42
C ALA A 48 6.93 -0.10 0.44
N PHE A 49 5.90 -0.83 0.05
CA PHE A 49 4.67 -1.02 0.80
C PHE A 49 4.59 -2.42 1.39
N HIS A 50 3.60 -2.63 2.24
CA HIS A 50 3.31 -3.95 2.79
C HIS A 50 2.93 -4.93 1.67
N GLY A 51 3.54 -6.10 1.70
CA GLY A 51 3.32 -7.17 0.72
C GLY A 51 4.18 -7.07 -0.54
N ASP A 52 4.88 -5.95 -0.77
CA ASP A 52 5.78 -5.81 -1.93
C ASP A 52 6.89 -6.87 -1.90
N GLU A 53 7.22 -7.40 -3.06
CA GLU A 53 8.44 -8.17 -3.26
C GLU A 53 9.61 -7.22 -3.50
N VAL A 54 10.68 -7.40 -2.71
CA VAL A 54 11.80 -6.45 -2.68
C VAL A 54 13.15 -7.16 -2.68
N GLU A 55 14.15 -6.44 -3.21
CA GLU A 55 15.55 -6.78 -3.03
C GLU A 55 16.11 -5.99 -1.85
N VAL A 56 16.76 -6.70 -0.91
CA VAL A 56 17.30 -6.13 0.33
C VAL A 56 18.80 -6.36 0.40
N TYR A 57 19.53 -5.31 0.73
CA TYR A 57 20.93 -5.39 1.10
C TYR A 57 21.08 -5.51 2.61
N VAL A 58 21.65 -6.61 3.10
CA VAL A 58 21.92 -6.82 4.53
C VAL A 58 23.32 -6.30 4.85
N TYR A 59 23.38 -5.25 5.67
CA TYR A 59 24.64 -4.58 6.01
C TYR A 59 25.08 -4.80 7.43
N ARG A 60 24.22 -5.32 8.32
CA ARG A 60 24.52 -5.45 9.74
C ARG A 60 23.85 -6.67 10.37
N ARG A 61 24.61 -7.35 11.22
CA ARG A 61 24.06 -8.27 12.22
C ARG A 61 23.99 -7.52 13.54
N ARG A 62 22.80 -7.37 14.12
CA ARG A 62 22.61 -6.76 15.44
C ARG A 62 23.19 -7.61 16.55
N ILE A 63 23.38 -6.98 17.72
CA ILE A 63 23.55 -7.68 18.99
C ILE A 63 22.39 -8.68 19.11
N ASN A 64 22.62 -9.95 19.39
CA ASN A 64 21.69 -11.07 19.32
C ASN A 64 21.42 -11.67 17.92
N ASN A 65 22.33 -11.50 16.98
CA ASN A 65 22.33 -12.11 15.65
C ASN A 65 21.15 -11.74 14.74
N LYS A 66 20.38 -10.68 15.07
CA LYS A 66 19.31 -10.18 14.21
C LYS A 66 19.87 -9.45 13.00
N LEU A 67 19.30 -9.73 11.83
CA LEU A 67 19.68 -9.09 10.57
C LEU A 67 19.09 -7.68 10.48
N GLU A 68 19.85 -6.75 9.91
CA GLU A 68 19.40 -5.39 9.60
C GLU A 68 19.89 -5.01 8.21
N GLY A 69 18.99 -4.42 7.41
CA GLY A 69 19.27 -4.10 6.03
C GLY A 69 18.55 -2.84 5.54
N GLU A 70 18.65 -2.63 4.25
CA GLU A 70 17.92 -1.61 3.52
C GLU A 70 17.32 -2.22 2.25
N ILE A 71 16.13 -1.76 1.88
CA ILE A 71 15.51 -2.12 0.62
C ILE A 71 16.22 -1.33 -0.48
N VAL A 72 16.78 -2.03 -1.45
CA VAL A 72 17.51 -1.42 -2.57
C VAL A 72 16.66 -1.30 -3.82
N ASN A 73 15.68 -2.21 -3.98
CA ASN A 73 14.77 -2.21 -5.11
C ASN A 73 13.41 -2.81 -4.74
N VAL A 74 12.33 -2.31 -5.34
CA VAL A 74 11.02 -2.94 -5.32
C VAL A 74 10.88 -3.70 -6.62
N ILE A 75 10.83 -5.04 -6.53
CA ILE A 75 10.77 -5.94 -7.68
C ILE A 75 9.34 -5.97 -8.22
N GLU A 76 8.37 -6.24 -7.32
CA GLU A 76 6.96 -6.29 -7.67
C GLU A 76 6.10 -5.63 -6.57
N ARG A 77 5.09 -4.87 -6.99
CA ARG A 77 4.11 -4.26 -6.10
C ARG A 77 2.99 -5.24 -5.78
N ALA A 78 2.72 -5.47 -4.50
CA ALA A 78 1.58 -6.26 -4.07
C ALA A 78 0.26 -5.61 -4.46
N THR A 79 0.17 -4.28 -4.30
CA THR A 79 -0.97 -3.48 -4.74
C THR A 79 -0.55 -2.09 -5.16
N THR A 80 -1.29 -1.53 -6.10
CA THR A 80 -1.17 -0.13 -6.51
C THR A 80 -2.41 0.68 -6.14
N GLU A 81 -3.44 0.02 -5.59
CA GLU A 81 -4.73 0.63 -5.26
C GLU A 81 -4.92 0.68 -3.75
N PHE A 82 -5.37 1.83 -3.25
CA PHE A 82 -5.51 2.09 -1.83
C PHE A 82 -6.82 2.83 -1.56
N VAL A 83 -7.46 2.47 -0.44
CA VAL A 83 -8.62 3.18 0.08
C VAL A 83 -8.18 4.19 1.13
N GLY A 84 -8.76 5.37 1.09
CA GLY A 84 -8.51 6.40 2.08
C GLY A 84 -9.51 7.55 2.02
N VAL A 85 -9.34 8.51 2.90
CA VAL A 85 -10.15 9.72 2.96
C VAL A 85 -9.41 10.87 2.29
N LEU A 86 -10.08 11.53 1.36
CA LEU A 86 -9.53 12.66 0.61
C LEU A 86 -9.61 13.93 1.44
N GLN A 87 -8.49 14.61 1.59
CA GLN A 87 -8.37 15.95 2.14
C GLN A 87 -8.02 16.91 1.00
N LEU A 88 -8.95 17.79 0.65
CA LEU A 88 -8.76 18.73 -0.45
C LEU A 88 -8.11 20.02 0.00
N HIS A 89 -7.17 20.48 -0.81
CA HIS A 89 -6.60 21.81 -0.80
C HIS A 89 -6.95 22.56 -2.11
N LYS A 90 -6.63 23.84 -2.19
CA LYS A 90 -7.01 24.69 -3.33
C LYS A 90 -6.61 24.11 -4.71
N ASN A 91 -5.45 23.46 -4.82
CA ASN A 91 -4.89 22.99 -6.09
C ASN A 91 -4.42 21.53 -6.08
N TYR A 92 -4.65 20.78 -5.01
CA TYR A 92 -4.25 19.38 -4.83
C TYR A 92 -5.06 18.76 -3.70
N GLY A 93 -4.91 17.47 -3.51
CA GLY A 93 -5.42 16.76 -2.34
C GLY A 93 -4.39 15.78 -1.78
N PHE A 94 -4.64 15.31 -0.58
CA PHE A 94 -3.99 14.13 -0.02
C PHE A 94 -5.05 13.09 0.32
N VAL A 95 -4.70 11.83 0.11
CA VAL A 95 -5.53 10.71 0.57
C VAL A 95 -4.78 10.01 1.69
N THR A 96 -5.39 10.02 2.87
CA THR A 96 -4.90 9.36 4.07
C THR A 96 -5.60 8.01 4.22
N SER A 97 -4.83 6.92 4.19
CA SER A 97 -5.36 5.58 4.42
C SER A 97 -5.61 5.33 5.91
N GLN A 98 -6.67 4.56 6.22
CA GLN A 98 -6.93 4.08 7.57
C GLN A 98 -6.12 2.80 7.89
N ASN A 99 -5.50 2.20 6.89
CA ASN A 99 -4.65 1.02 7.06
C ASN A 99 -3.35 1.41 7.79
N PRO A 100 -3.07 0.87 8.99
CA PRO A 100 -1.87 1.22 9.77
C PRO A 100 -0.56 0.79 9.10
N LYS A 101 -0.62 -0.06 8.09
CA LYS A 101 0.53 -0.49 7.29
C LYS A 101 0.87 0.47 6.16
N MET A 102 -0.01 1.46 5.89
CA MET A 102 0.26 2.54 4.94
C MET A 102 0.90 3.71 5.69
N TYR A 103 2.18 3.93 5.48
CA TYR A 103 2.98 4.89 6.25
C TYR A 103 3.12 6.28 5.62
N ALA A 104 2.55 6.47 4.43
CA ALA A 104 2.60 7.71 3.67
C ALA A 104 1.22 8.10 3.11
N ASP A 105 0.89 9.39 3.15
CA ASP A 105 -0.28 9.91 2.46
C ASP A 105 -0.03 9.96 0.95
N ILE A 106 -1.09 9.78 0.16
CA ILE A 106 -1.00 9.78 -1.30
C ILE A 106 -1.34 11.18 -1.83
N PHE A 107 -0.41 11.82 -2.52
CA PHE A 107 -0.61 13.12 -3.14
C PHE A 107 -1.45 12.99 -4.41
N ILE A 108 -2.53 13.79 -4.53
CA ILE A 108 -3.44 13.80 -5.67
C ILE A 108 -3.38 15.17 -6.36
N PRO A 109 -2.82 15.25 -7.58
CA PRO A 109 -2.87 16.47 -8.38
C PRO A 109 -4.31 16.87 -8.71
N LYS A 110 -4.58 18.17 -8.84
CA LYS A 110 -5.91 18.72 -9.08
C LYS A 110 -6.67 18.05 -10.25
N ASN A 111 -5.99 17.76 -11.33
CA ASN A 111 -6.56 17.13 -12.52
C ASN A 111 -6.79 15.60 -12.37
N LYS A 112 -6.47 15.03 -11.21
CA LYS A 112 -6.61 13.60 -10.89
C LYS A 112 -7.61 13.32 -9.75
N ILE A 113 -8.32 14.35 -9.28
CA ILE A 113 -9.28 14.27 -8.16
C ILE A 113 -10.58 13.56 -8.58
N ASN A 114 -10.92 13.53 -9.87
CA ASN A 114 -12.08 12.80 -10.42
C ASN A 114 -13.42 13.17 -9.75
N ASN A 115 -13.69 14.47 -9.58
CA ASN A 115 -14.91 15.03 -8.96
C ASN A 115 -15.16 14.60 -7.51
N ALA A 116 -14.16 14.04 -6.82
CA ALA A 116 -14.26 13.77 -5.40
C ALA A 116 -14.28 15.08 -4.59
N GLU A 117 -15.05 15.09 -3.52
CA GLU A 117 -15.19 16.22 -2.60
C GLU A 117 -14.31 16.03 -1.37
N ASP A 118 -14.11 17.11 -0.63
CA ASP A 118 -13.39 17.05 0.65
C ASP A 118 -14.09 16.10 1.63
N GLY A 119 -13.31 15.22 2.26
CA GLY A 119 -13.80 14.23 3.19
C GLY A 119 -14.40 12.98 2.55
N ASP A 120 -14.44 12.85 1.23
CA ASP A 120 -14.89 11.61 0.59
C ASP A 120 -13.96 10.45 0.86
N LYS A 121 -14.53 9.27 1.06
CA LYS A 121 -13.81 8.00 1.00
C LYS A 121 -13.63 7.60 -0.45
N VAL A 122 -12.39 7.40 -0.87
CA VAL A 122 -12.01 7.20 -2.27
C VAL A 122 -11.12 5.98 -2.45
N LEU A 123 -11.21 5.37 -3.62
CA LEU A 123 -10.24 4.40 -4.11
C LEU A 123 -9.27 5.17 -5.01
N VAL A 124 -7.98 5.07 -4.71
CA VAL A 124 -6.91 5.75 -5.44
C VAL A 124 -5.92 4.74 -5.99
N GLN A 125 -5.38 5.03 -7.15
CA GLN A 125 -4.31 4.26 -7.76
C GLN A 125 -3.02 5.07 -7.74
N ILE A 126 -1.96 4.51 -7.17
CA ILE A 126 -0.62 5.09 -7.25
C ILE A 126 -0.13 4.99 -8.69
N GLN A 127 0.42 6.09 -9.20
CA GLN A 127 0.94 6.19 -10.55
C GLN A 127 2.46 6.26 -10.58
N ASP A 128 3.02 6.99 -9.63
CA ASP A 128 4.46 7.23 -9.53
C ASP A 128 4.85 7.61 -8.10
N TRP A 129 6.10 7.40 -7.74
CA TRP A 129 6.70 7.96 -6.54
C TRP A 129 8.05 8.58 -6.89
N PRO A 130 8.09 9.86 -7.26
CA PRO A 130 9.30 10.55 -7.65
C PRO A 130 10.37 10.46 -6.56
N GLU A 131 11.63 10.36 -6.95
CA GLU A 131 12.75 10.13 -6.03
C GLU A 131 12.83 11.18 -4.92
N LYS A 132 12.51 12.43 -5.24
CA LYS A 132 12.58 13.58 -4.31
C LYS A 132 11.26 13.87 -3.60
N ALA A 133 10.22 13.06 -3.82
CA ALA A 133 8.91 13.28 -3.21
C ALA A 133 8.76 12.45 -1.93
N ASP A 134 8.23 13.09 -0.88
CA ASP A 134 7.92 12.44 0.40
C ASP A 134 6.68 11.55 0.31
N SER A 135 5.81 11.80 -0.68
CA SER A 135 4.54 11.10 -0.89
C SER A 135 4.44 10.52 -2.30
N PRO A 136 3.83 9.34 -2.46
CA PRO A 136 3.50 8.81 -3.77
C PRO A 136 2.44 9.67 -4.45
N PHE A 137 2.48 9.74 -5.78
CA PHE A 137 1.52 10.44 -6.60
C PHE A 137 0.46 9.46 -7.09
N GLY A 138 -0.81 9.82 -6.89
CA GLY A 138 -1.94 8.99 -7.27
C GLY A 138 -3.00 9.72 -8.07
N LYS A 139 -3.99 8.95 -8.48
CA LYS A 139 -5.25 9.44 -9.07
C LYS A 139 -6.42 8.80 -8.33
N VAL A 140 -7.49 9.54 -8.12
CA VAL A 140 -8.77 8.96 -7.68
C VAL A 140 -9.37 8.19 -8.86
N ILE A 141 -9.57 6.89 -8.68
CA ILE A 141 -10.23 6.04 -9.69
C ILE A 141 -11.72 5.93 -9.40
N LYS A 142 -12.10 6.01 -8.11
CA LYS A 142 -13.51 5.95 -7.71
C LYS A 142 -13.77 6.70 -6.40
N VAL A 143 -14.94 7.36 -6.34
CA VAL A 143 -15.53 7.87 -5.09
C VAL A 143 -16.42 6.77 -4.53
N LEU A 144 -16.15 6.33 -3.30
CA LEU A 144 -16.89 5.26 -2.64
C LEU A 144 -18.10 5.81 -1.86
N GLY A 145 -18.01 7.05 -1.38
CA GLY A 145 -19.06 7.75 -0.63
C GLY A 145 -18.53 8.50 0.58
N LYS A 146 -19.40 8.85 1.51
CA LYS A 146 -18.99 9.51 2.75
C LYS A 146 -18.59 8.46 3.81
N PRO A 147 -17.51 8.73 4.59
CA PRO A 147 -17.12 7.88 5.70
C PRO A 147 -18.28 7.67 6.70
N GLY A 148 -18.43 6.44 7.18
CA GLY A 148 -19.48 6.07 8.14
C GLY A 148 -20.80 5.63 7.52
N GLU A 149 -20.99 5.79 6.23
CA GLU A 149 -22.15 5.20 5.52
C GLU A 149 -21.93 3.70 5.32
N HIS A 150 -22.91 2.89 5.65
CA HIS A 150 -22.80 1.43 5.65
C HIS A 150 -22.29 0.87 4.32
N ASN A 151 -22.88 1.28 3.21
CA ASN A 151 -22.46 0.80 1.89
C ASN A 151 -21.04 1.27 1.52
N THR A 152 -20.69 2.50 1.89
CA THR A 152 -19.34 3.04 1.68
C THR A 152 -18.28 2.23 2.41
N GLU A 153 -18.56 1.86 3.68
CA GLU A 153 -17.61 1.05 4.46
C GLU A 153 -17.45 -0.36 3.90
N ILE A 154 -18.56 -1.00 3.47
CA ILE A 154 -18.50 -2.32 2.83
C ILE A 154 -17.69 -2.26 1.52
N HIS A 155 -18.00 -1.30 0.64
CA HIS A 155 -17.28 -1.14 -0.63
C HIS A 155 -15.79 -0.84 -0.40
N ALA A 156 -15.47 -0.05 0.62
CA ALA A 156 -14.11 0.26 1.02
C ALA A 156 -13.33 -1.00 1.42
N ILE A 157 -13.92 -1.85 2.26
CA ILE A 157 -13.31 -3.13 2.67
C ILE A 157 -13.11 -4.04 1.47
N LEU A 158 -14.14 -4.22 0.63
CA LEU A 158 -14.02 -5.06 -0.56
C LEU A 158 -12.92 -4.57 -1.51
N ALA A 159 -12.86 -3.25 -1.75
CA ALA A 159 -11.84 -2.64 -2.60
C ALA A 159 -10.42 -2.80 -2.00
N GLU A 160 -10.26 -2.65 -0.68
CA GLU A 160 -8.97 -2.82 0.00
C GLU A 160 -8.41 -4.24 -0.15
N TYR A 161 -9.29 -5.25 -0.21
CA TYR A 161 -8.92 -6.65 -0.41
C TYR A 161 -8.95 -7.09 -1.88
N GLY A 162 -9.13 -6.16 -2.82
CA GLY A 162 -9.19 -6.47 -4.25
C GLY A 162 -10.40 -7.31 -4.65
N LEU A 163 -11.45 -7.32 -3.83
CA LEU A 163 -12.67 -8.07 -4.08
C LEU A 163 -13.66 -7.24 -4.93
N PRO A 164 -14.48 -7.88 -5.77
CA PRO A 164 -15.52 -7.20 -6.52
C PRO A 164 -16.52 -6.53 -5.55
N TYR A 165 -16.74 -5.25 -5.72
CA TYR A 165 -17.72 -4.46 -4.94
C TYR A 165 -18.83 -3.86 -5.80
N GLU A 166 -18.84 -4.18 -7.08
CA GLU A 166 -19.89 -3.86 -8.05
C GLU A 166 -20.22 -5.08 -8.88
N PHE A 167 -21.48 -5.21 -9.24
CA PHE A 167 -21.88 -6.20 -10.20
C PHE A 167 -21.56 -5.72 -11.63
N PRO A 168 -21.27 -6.64 -12.57
CA PRO A 168 -21.18 -6.28 -13.98
C PRO A 168 -22.47 -5.56 -14.43
N LYS A 169 -22.34 -4.52 -15.26
CA LYS A 169 -23.48 -3.71 -15.74
C LYS A 169 -24.61 -4.55 -16.36
N GLU A 170 -24.27 -5.66 -16.99
CA GLU A 170 -25.23 -6.61 -17.55
C GLU A 170 -26.09 -7.28 -16.48
N VAL A 171 -25.47 -7.63 -15.34
CA VAL A 171 -26.16 -8.26 -14.21
C VAL A 171 -27.06 -7.24 -13.51
N GLU A 172 -26.62 -6.00 -13.31
CA GLU A 172 -27.43 -4.92 -12.78
C GLU A 172 -28.62 -4.61 -13.69
N ALA A 173 -28.39 -4.52 -15.00
CA ALA A 173 -29.46 -4.30 -15.98
C ALA A 173 -30.48 -5.45 -15.98
N TYR A 174 -30.02 -6.68 -15.87
CA TYR A 174 -30.91 -7.83 -15.74
C TYR A 174 -31.71 -7.79 -14.45
N ALA A 175 -31.07 -7.55 -13.30
CA ALA A 175 -31.73 -7.47 -12.00
C ALA A 175 -32.78 -6.36 -11.93
N ASN A 176 -32.50 -5.19 -12.53
CA ASN A 176 -33.43 -4.06 -12.59
C ASN A 176 -34.68 -4.33 -13.47
N ASN A 177 -34.59 -5.31 -14.37
CA ASN A 177 -35.71 -5.72 -15.23
C ASN A 177 -36.51 -6.92 -14.69
N LEU A 178 -36.10 -7.50 -13.55
CA LEU A 178 -36.86 -8.56 -12.91
C LEU A 178 -38.13 -8.00 -12.27
N ASP A 179 -39.23 -8.70 -12.48
CA ASP A 179 -40.48 -8.42 -11.75
C ASP A 179 -40.29 -8.81 -10.27
N THR A 180 -40.32 -7.81 -9.39
CA THR A 180 -40.15 -8.00 -7.95
C THR A 180 -41.51 -8.16 -7.21
N SER A 181 -42.62 -8.25 -7.95
CA SER A 181 -43.93 -8.51 -7.36
C SER A 181 -43.99 -9.94 -6.81
N ILE A 182 -44.16 -10.06 -5.49
CA ILE A 182 -44.44 -11.34 -4.83
C ILE A 182 -45.93 -11.63 -5.02
N THR A 183 -46.29 -12.64 -5.82
CA THR A 183 -47.66 -13.12 -5.93
C THR A 183 -47.99 -13.98 -4.73
N GLN A 184 -49.24 -13.88 -4.22
CA GLN A 184 -49.71 -14.61 -3.04
C GLN A 184 -49.78 -16.16 -3.22
N ASP A 185 -49.41 -16.65 -4.40
CA ASP A 185 -49.50 -18.08 -4.76
C ASP A 185 -48.13 -18.79 -4.77
N GLU A 186 -47.06 -18.17 -4.16
CA GLU A 186 -45.75 -18.81 -3.94
C GLU A 186 -45.45 -19.06 -2.45
#